data_6db1a830be2c47dbc5d94941dd0ac335
#
_entry.id   6db1a830be2c47dbc5d94941dd0ac335
#
_cell.length_a   1.000
_cell.length_b   1.000
_cell.length_c   1.000
_cell.angle_alpha   90.00
_cell.angle_beta   90.00
_cell.angle_gamma   90.00
#
_symmetry.space_group_name_H-M   'P 1'
#
loop_
_entity.id
_entity.type
_entity.pdbx_description
1 polymer ?
#
loop_
_entity_poly.entity_id
_entity_poly.type
_entity_poly.pdbx_seq_one_letter_code
_entity_poly.pdbx_strand_id
1 'polypeptide(L)'
;MAYRATLKDVAAAAGVSVTTVSLVLNNRPARVSEEKRKAIADAAKKLNYVPNQSARSLVTKQSQLVALIVPDIENLFFAALAKCVEDECAAQGYSLIVANSDDSRAAEHELLQRLPARGVDGVMLIPARESCAGDAAERLREDVALVSCPVVLIDRLTQCGWCDAVGFDNYLGGRLAARYLLEGGHTRIGIVTGDTAESSAAERRRGFVDAVEQAGECFDSSLCVEGDYRFGSGYHAADQIIDGGATAVFCCNDVMALGFRQRMAERGLRVTEDMQVIGYDNILKRFGLGWRMTTVEQSVTDLAAACWGMLRERIDVAIRTKSGVDSRAARPWLSNPQVEVLTPKLVQAACA
;
A
#
# COMPACT_ATOMS: atom_id res chain seq x y z
N MET A 1 9.73 -20.66 33.23
CA MET A 1 9.96 -19.42 32.42
C MET A 1 11.43 -19.33 32.15
N ALA A 2 11.86 -19.20 30.89
CA ALA A 2 13.27 -19.00 30.57
C ALA A 2 13.73 -17.65 31.12
N TYR A 3 14.84 -17.62 31.83
CA TYR A 3 15.47 -16.40 32.35
C TYR A 3 15.88 -15.51 31.17
N ARG A 4 15.32 -14.30 31.11
CA ARG A 4 15.70 -13.28 30.13
C ARG A 4 16.66 -12.30 30.77
N ALA A 5 17.91 -12.25 30.27
CA ALA A 5 18.92 -11.34 30.78
C ALA A 5 18.44 -9.87 30.72
N THR A 6 18.80 -9.11 31.73
CA THR A 6 18.45 -7.68 31.87
C THR A 6 19.69 -6.80 31.68
N LEU A 7 19.49 -5.47 31.53
CA LEU A 7 20.58 -4.50 31.53
C LEU A 7 21.43 -4.58 32.80
N LYS A 8 20.82 -4.96 33.93
CA LYS A 8 21.52 -5.12 35.25
C LYS A 8 22.50 -6.30 35.19
N ASP A 9 22.11 -7.39 34.55
CA ASP A 9 22.95 -8.58 34.43
C ASP A 9 24.17 -8.31 33.52
N VAL A 10 23.96 -7.58 32.40
CA VAL A 10 25.04 -7.14 31.53
C VAL A 10 25.99 -6.19 32.27
N ALA A 11 25.46 -5.27 33.06
CA ALA A 11 26.24 -4.34 33.85
C ALA A 11 27.12 -5.04 34.91
N ALA A 12 26.55 -6.03 35.59
CA ALA A 12 27.28 -6.85 36.57
C ALA A 12 28.38 -7.66 35.89
N ALA A 13 28.09 -8.29 34.71
CA ALA A 13 29.07 -9.08 33.97
C ALA A 13 30.21 -8.26 33.36
N ALA A 14 29.93 -7.01 32.97
CA ALA A 14 30.93 -6.09 32.39
C ALA A 14 31.63 -5.19 33.42
N GLY A 15 31.25 -5.24 34.71
CA GLY A 15 31.84 -4.42 35.77
C GLY A 15 31.62 -2.91 35.60
N VAL A 16 30.46 -2.51 35.06
CA VAL A 16 30.10 -1.10 34.81
C VAL A 16 28.70 -0.76 35.31
N SER A 17 28.34 0.53 35.32
CA SER A 17 27.00 0.94 35.70
C SER A 17 25.96 0.59 34.61
N VAL A 18 24.71 0.36 35.00
CA VAL A 18 23.57 0.14 34.12
C VAL A 18 23.41 1.27 33.07
N THR A 19 23.65 2.51 33.53
CA THR A 19 23.64 3.70 32.66
C THR A 19 24.71 3.60 31.56
N THR A 20 25.94 3.17 31.94
CA THR A 20 27.03 2.99 30.99
C THR A 20 26.69 1.93 29.95
N VAL A 21 26.15 0.78 30.37
CA VAL A 21 25.68 -0.27 29.44
C VAL A 21 24.62 0.27 28.49
N SER A 22 23.62 0.97 29.02
CA SER A 22 22.55 1.57 28.23
C SER A 22 23.08 2.56 27.19
N LEU A 23 24.02 3.42 27.54
CA LEU A 23 24.62 4.38 26.60
C LEU A 23 25.42 3.66 25.50
N VAL A 24 26.24 2.68 25.88
CA VAL A 24 27.09 1.94 24.92
C VAL A 24 26.25 1.09 23.95
N LEU A 25 25.29 0.29 24.45
CA LEU A 25 24.45 -0.56 23.62
C LEU A 25 23.46 0.22 22.73
N ASN A 26 23.19 1.50 23.08
CA ASN A 26 22.36 2.39 22.26
C ASN A 26 23.18 3.37 21.40
N ASN A 27 24.49 3.14 21.24
CA ASN A 27 25.41 3.99 20.45
C ASN A 27 25.36 5.49 20.83
N ARG A 28 25.02 5.80 22.11
CA ARG A 28 25.02 7.18 22.60
C ARG A 28 26.43 7.59 23.06
N PRO A 29 26.77 8.88 23.00
CA PRO A 29 28.03 9.36 23.52
C PRO A 29 28.22 8.95 24.98
N ALA A 30 29.28 8.21 25.25
CA ALA A 30 29.67 7.78 26.59
C ALA A 30 31.19 7.90 26.72
N ARG A 31 31.66 8.49 27.83
CA ARG A 31 33.09 8.55 28.17
C ARG A 31 33.53 7.17 28.68
N VAL A 32 33.77 6.23 27.75
CA VAL A 32 34.11 4.82 28.07
C VAL A 32 35.25 4.40 27.14
N SER A 33 36.26 3.73 27.69
CA SER A 33 37.37 3.18 26.88
C SER A 33 36.87 2.10 25.91
N GLU A 34 37.60 1.89 24.81
CA GLU A 34 37.31 0.84 23.83
C GLU A 34 37.30 -0.56 24.46
N GLU A 35 38.18 -0.82 25.42
CA GLU A 35 38.19 -2.08 26.18
C GLU A 35 36.88 -2.33 26.93
N LYS A 36 36.33 -1.30 27.57
CA LYS A 36 35.05 -1.40 28.27
C LYS A 36 33.87 -1.51 27.29
N ARG A 37 33.92 -0.85 26.13
CA ARG A 37 32.92 -1.04 25.08
C ARG A 37 32.86 -2.47 24.61
N LYS A 38 34.05 -3.07 24.36
CA LYS A 38 34.18 -4.47 23.97
C LYS A 38 33.67 -5.41 25.07
N ALA A 39 34.03 -5.17 26.32
CA ALA A 39 33.59 -5.98 27.45
C ALA A 39 32.05 -5.96 27.61
N ILE A 40 31.38 -4.79 27.40
CA ILE A 40 29.94 -4.66 27.41
C ILE A 40 29.30 -5.45 26.26
N ALA A 41 29.84 -5.36 25.05
CA ALA A 41 29.35 -6.09 23.88
C ALA A 41 29.48 -7.61 24.07
N ASP A 42 30.63 -8.07 24.57
CA ASP A 42 30.90 -9.49 24.83
C ASP A 42 29.98 -10.04 25.96
N ALA A 43 29.78 -9.27 27.03
CA ALA A 43 28.85 -9.62 28.11
C ALA A 43 27.40 -9.73 27.59
N ALA A 44 26.95 -8.76 26.78
CA ALA A 44 25.61 -8.79 26.18
C ALA A 44 25.42 -10.01 25.28
N LYS A 45 26.41 -10.34 24.43
CA LYS A 45 26.41 -11.52 23.58
C LYS A 45 26.40 -12.83 24.37
N LYS A 46 27.24 -12.93 25.40
CA LYS A 46 27.35 -14.13 26.27
C LYS A 46 26.05 -14.41 27.02
N LEU A 47 25.35 -13.36 27.46
CA LEU A 47 24.09 -13.44 28.17
C LEU A 47 22.87 -13.52 27.23
N ASN A 48 23.05 -13.55 25.91
CA ASN A 48 21.97 -13.44 24.92
C ASN A 48 21.03 -12.28 25.25
N TYR A 49 21.60 -11.15 25.69
CA TYR A 49 20.81 -9.97 26.03
C TYR A 49 20.27 -9.33 24.76
N VAL A 50 18.94 -9.23 24.69
CA VAL A 50 18.24 -8.49 23.64
C VAL A 50 17.66 -7.23 24.26
N PRO A 51 18.02 -6.03 23.76
CA PRO A 51 17.44 -4.78 24.24
C PRO A 51 15.90 -4.83 24.24
N ASN A 52 15.29 -4.39 25.32
CA ASN A 52 13.84 -4.29 25.39
C ASN A 52 13.39 -3.02 24.64
N GLN A 53 12.85 -3.19 23.44
CA GLN A 53 12.38 -2.08 22.61
C GLN A 53 11.27 -1.27 23.30
N SER A 54 10.38 -1.92 24.07
CA SER A 54 9.36 -1.21 24.85
C SER A 54 9.95 -0.30 25.92
N ALA A 55 11.03 -0.71 26.59
CA ALA A 55 11.73 0.14 27.54
C ALA A 55 12.49 1.28 26.84
N ARG A 56 13.02 1.01 25.64
CA ARG A 56 13.70 2.01 24.81
C ARG A 56 12.72 3.05 24.29
N SER A 57 11.54 2.64 23.83
CA SER A 57 10.51 3.54 23.31
C SER A 57 9.99 4.53 24.37
N LEU A 58 9.94 4.15 25.64
CA LEU A 58 9.61 5.06 26.74
C LEU A 58 10.62 6.21 26.87
N VAL A 59 11.89 5.95 26.61
CA VAL A 59 12.97 6.96 26.70
C VAL A 59 13.12 7.76 25.42
N THR A 60 13.04 7.09 24.26
CA THR A 60 13.23 7.74 22.96
C THR A 60 11.94 8.36 22.42
N LYS A 61 10.78 7.99 22.97
CA LYS A 61 9.45 8.31 22.46
C LYS A 61 9.23 7.82 21.00
N GLN A 62 9.97 6.78 20.60
CA GLN A 62 9.93 6.14 19.29
C GLN A 62 9.93 4.63 19.45
N SER A 63 8.99 3.96 18.82
CA SER A 63 8.90 2.50 18.83
C SER A 63 9.70 1.86 17.69
N GLN A 64 9.96 2.61 16.61
CA GLN A 64 10.45 2.12 15.33
C GLN A 64 9.50 1.08 14.72
N LEU A 65 8.22 1.20 15.01
CA LEU A 65 7.15 0.40 14.41
C LEU A 65 6.24 1.32 13.60
N VAL A 66 5.87 0.89 12.42
CA VAL A 66 4.83 1.53 11.60
C VAL A 66 3.81 0.49 11.19
N ALA A 67 2.61 0.92 10.87
CA ALA A 67 1.55 0.04 10.43
C ALA A 67 1.16 0.32 8.99
N LEU A 68 0.86 -0.73 8.22
CA LEU A 68 0.18 -0.68 6.94
C LEU A 68 -1.14 -1.42 7.08
N ILE A 69 -2.25 -0.71 6.92
CA ILE A 69 -3.59 -1.28 6.89
C ILE A 69 -3.98 -1.46 5.43
N VAL A 70 -4.25 -2.70 5.03
CA VAL A 70 -4.66 -3.08 3.67
C VAL A 70 -6.09 -3.60 3.67
N PRO A 71 -6.86 -3.37 2.60
CA PRO A 71 -8.22 -3.88 2.51
C PRO A 71 -8.30 -5.39 2.25
N ASP A 72 -7.34 -5.96 1.53
CA ASP A 72 -7.31 -7.39 1.20
C ASP A 72 -5.87 -7.86 0.97
N ILE A 73 -5.32 -8.58 1.93
CA ILE A 73 -3.93 -9.10 1.84
C ILE A 73 -3.79 -10.21 0.79
N GLU A 74 -4.87 -10.84 0.36
CA GLU A 74 -4.87 -11.83 -0.71
C GLU A 74 -4.78 -11.19 -2.10
N ASN A 75 -5.06 -9.89 -2.23
CA ASN A 75 -4.84 -9.16 -3.45
C ASN A 75 -3.33 -8.99 -3.71
N LEU A 76 -2.85 -9.50 -4.85
CA LEU A 76 -1.44 -9.52 -5.21
C LEU A 76 -0.79 -8.12 -5.23
N PHE A 77 -1.55 -7.09 -5.60
CA PHE A 77 -1.06 -5.71 -5.59
C PHE A 77 -0.74 -5.24 -4.16
N PHE A 78 -1.66 -5.45 -3.21
CA PHE A 78 -1.44 -5.04 -1.83
C PHE A 78 -0.39 -5.89 -1.12
N ALA A 79 -0.30 -7.19 -1.44
CA ALA A 79 0.76 -8.06 -0.93
C ALA A 79 2.16 -7.61 -1.42
N ALA A 80 2.28 -7.24 -2.69
CA ALA A 80 3.51 -6.72 -3.25
C ALA A 80 3.87 -5.33 -2.69
N LEU A 81 2.87 -4.46 -2.51
CA LEU A 81 3.05 -3.15 -1.88
C LEU A 81 3.55 -3.31 -0.45
N ALA A 82 2.95 -4.21 0.35
CA ALA A 82 3.38 -4.49 1.72
C ALA A 82 4.85 -4.91 1.78
N LYS A 83 5.30 -5.76 0.82
CA LYS A 83 6.72 -6.15 0.74
C LYS A 83 7.63 -4.97 0.39
N CYS A 84 7.25 -4.12 -0.56
CA CYS A 84 8.05 -2.94 -0.91
C CYS A 84 8.13 -1.93 0.25
N VAL A 85 7.01 -1.69 0.94
CA VAL A 85 6.96 -0.83 2.13
C VAL A 85 7.82 -1.40 3.26
N GLU A 86 7.81 -2.72 3.45
CA GLU A 86 8.67 -3.39 4.44
C GLU A 86 10.15 -3.14 4.14
N ASP A 87 10.57 -3.26 2.88
CA ASP A 87 11.94 -3.01 2.45
C ASP A 87 12.37 -1.56 2.74
N GLU A 88 11.52 -0.57 2.41
CA GLU A 88 11.77 0.85 2.68
C GLU A 88 11.88 1.13 4.18
N CYS A 89 10.97 0.57 4.99
CA CYS A 89 10.99 0.70 6.44
C CYS A 89 12.24 0.08 7.04
N ALA A 90 12.59 -1.15 6.66
CA ALA A 90 13.72 -1.91 7.17
C ALA A 90 15.06 -1.21 6.86
N ALA A 91 15.20 -0.61 5.67
CA ALA A 91 16.38 0.15 5.29
C ALA A 91 16.66 1.34 6.24
N GLN A 92 15.64 1.84 6.93
CA GLN A 92 15.73 2.94 7.90
C GLN A 92 15.55 2.49 9.36
N GLY A 93 15.59 1.18 9.62
CA GLY A 93 15.52 0.61 10.97
C GLY A 93 14.13 0.58 11.58
N TYR A 94 13.07 0.68 10.76
CA TYR A 94 11.69 0.49 11.17
C TYR A 94 11.21 -0.93 10.86
N SER A 95 10.28 -1.42 11.66
CA SER A 95 9.56 -2.68 11.41
C SER A 95 8.12 -2.37 11.00
N LEU A 96 7.61 -3.11 10.02
CA LEU A 96 6.26 -2.97 9.51
C LEU A 96 5.31 -3.96 10.19
N ILE A 97 4.15 -3.48 10.62
CA ILE A 97 3.00 -4.29 11.00
C ILE A 97 2.00 -4.20 9.87
N VAL A 98 1.69 -5.33 9.21
CA VAL A 98 0.62 -5.40 8.22
C VAL A 98 -0.66 -5.85 8.91
N ALA A 99 -1.74 -5.11 8.71
CA ALA A 99 -3.06 -5.41 9.23
C ALA A 99 -4.09 -5.42 8.09
N ASN A 100 -4.98 -6.41 8.10
CA ASN A 100 -6.01 -6.59 7.09
C ASN A 100 -7.37 -6.11 7.62
N SER A 101 -8.06 -5.25 6.86
CA SER A 101 -9.38 -4.75 7.24
C SER A 101 -10.54 -5.52 6.58
N ASP A 102 -10.25 -6.50 5.71
CA ASP A 102 -11.23 -7.25 4.93
C ASP A 102 -12.22 -6.35 4.16
N ASP A 103 -11.72 -5.20 3.70
CA ASP A 103 -12.48 -4.16 3.02
C ASP A 103 -13.70 -3.63 3.84
N SER A 104 -13.65 -3.83 5.16
CA SER A 104 -14.70 -3.46 6.11
C SER A 104 -14.37 -2.17 6.83
N ARG A 105 -15.30 -1.21 6.77
CA ARG A 105 -15.20 0.06 7.49
C ARG A 105 -15.11 -0.13 9.01
N ALA A 106 -15.82 -1.13 9.56
CA ALA A 106 -15.80 -1.41 10.98
C ALA A 106 -14.42 -1.93 11.44
N ALA A 107 -13.84 -2.87 10.69
CA ALA A 107 -12.50 -3.38 10.98
C ALA A 107 -11.41 -2.29 10.79
N GLU A 108 -11.54 -1.44 9.77
CA GLU A 108 -10.68 -0.28 9.55
C GLU A 108 -10.68 0.67 10.77
N HIS A 109 -11.87 1.01 11.26
CA HIS A 109 -12.04 1.84 12.45
C HIS A 109 -11.36 1.24 13.68
N GLU A 110 -11.58 -0.05 13.95
CA GLU A 110 -10.91 -0.73 15.06
C GLU A 110 -9.38 -0.73 14.93
N LEU A 111 -8.85 -0.95 13.72
CA LEU A 111 -7.42 -0.97 13.46
C LEU A 111 -6.80 0.42 13.66
N LEU A 112 -7.47 1.48 13.23
CA LEU A 112 -7.03 2.87 13.45
C LEU A 112 -6.99 3.25 14.93
N GLN A 113 -7.79 2.64 15.77
CA GLN A 113 -7.74 2.83 17.23
C GLN A 113 -6.66 1.94 17.88
N ARG A 114 -6.59 0.66 17.49
CA ARG A 114 -5.75 -0.34 18.16
C ARG A 114 -4.26 -0.20 17.87
N LEU A 115 -3.88 0.12 16.63
CA LEU A 115 -2.47 0.17 16.23
C LEU A 115 -1.74 1.36 16.87
N PRO A 116 -2.29 2.60 16.85
CA PRO A 116 -1.69 3.71 17.59
C PRO A 116 -1.61 3.48 19.09
N ALA A 117 -2.61 2.83 19.70
CA ALA A 117 -2.59 2.46 21.11
C ALA A 117 -1.48 1.46 21.46
N ARG A 118 -1.00 0.68 20.49
CA ARG A 118 0.18 -0.20 20.62
C ARG A 118 1.50 0.52 20.40
N GLY A 119 1.46 1.82 20.15
CA GLY A 119 2.61 2.69 20.08
C GLY A 119 3.32 2.68 18.72
N VAL A 120 2.62 2.43 17.60
CA VAL A 120 3.22 2.66 16.28
C VAL A 120 3.54 4.13 16.08
N ASP A 121 4.63 4.44 15.39
CA ASP A 121 5.09 5.80 15.14
C ASP A 121 4.34 6.46 13.98
N GLY A 122 3.67 5.67 13.12
CA GLY A 122 2.85 6.12 12.02
C GLY A 122 2.02 5.02 11.39
N VAL A 123 1.02 5.40 10.60
CA VAL A 123 0.09 4.50 9.90
C VAL A 123 0.03 4.85 8.41
N MET A 124 0.16 3.86 7.56
CA MET A 124 -0.20 3.88 6.15
C MET A 124 -1.54 3.17 6.01
N LEU A 125 -2.51 3.80 5.38
CA LEU A 125 -3.87 3.28 5.28
C LEU A 125 -4.33 3.25 3.82
N ILE A 126 -4.71 2.08 3.33
CA ILE A 126 -5.53 1.95 2.14
C ILE A 126 -6.97 1.88 2.62
N PRO A 127 -7.80 2.91 2.37
CA PRO A 127 -9.16 2.94 2.88
C PRO A 127 -10.01 1.77 2.41
N ALA A 128 -10.89 1.27 3.27
CA ALA A 128 -11.91 0.31 2.87
C ALA A 128 -12.85 0.92 1.81
N ARG A 129 -13.40 0.10 0.91
CA ARG A 129 -14.36 0.55 -0.11
C ARG A 129 -15.50 1.39 0.47
N GLU A 130 -16.07 0.86 1.55
CA GLU A 130 -17.16 1.53 2.28
C GLU A 130 -16.77 2.93 2.77
N SER A 131 -15.47 3.18 2.99
CA SER A 131 -14.93 4.46 3.48
C SER A 131 -14.63 5.47 2.37
N CYS A 132 -14.88 5.13 1.08
CA CYS A 132 -14.48 5.99 -0.03
C CYS A 132 -15.52 7.05 -0.41
N ALA A 133 -16.76 6.99 0.10
CA ALA A 133 -17.83 7.89 -0.31
C ALA A 133 -18.83 8.21 0.83
N GLY A 134 -19.59 9.29 0.64
CA GLY A 134 -20.70 9.68 1.51
C GLY A 134 -20.31 9.88 2.98
N ASP A 135 -21.24 9.60 3.88
CA ASP A 135 -21.04 9.74 5.33
C ASP A 135 -19.90 8.88 5.89
N ALA A 136 -19.56 7.79 5.21
CA ALA A 136 -18.46 6.93 5.65
C ALA A 136 -17.09 7.58 5.42
N ALA A 137 -16.95 8.39 4.37
CA ALA A 137 -15.74 9.18 4.13
C ALA A 137 -15.53 10.26 5.21
N GLU A 138 -16.60 10.92 5.65
CA GLU A 138 -16.52 11.88 6.78
C GLU A 138 -16.15 11.18 8.07
N ARG A 139 -16.71 10.01 8.36
CA ARG A 139 -16.32 9.21 9.54
C ARG A 139 -14.86 8.75 9.48
N LEU A 140 -14.34 8.40 8.29
CA LEU A 140 -12.92 8.10 8.14
C LEU A 140 -12.06 9.33 8.48
N ARG A 141 -12.45 10.50 8.02
CA ARG A 141 -11.77 11.76 8.35
C ARG A 141 -11.76 12.03 9.85
N GLU A 142 -12.88 11.82 10.53
CA GLU A 142 -13.00 11.95 11.99
C GLU A 142 -12.07 10.96 12.70
N ASP A 143 -12.05 9.68 12.26
CA ASP A 143 -11.17 8.67 12.83
C ASP A 143 -9.70 9.02 12.69
N VAL A 144 -9.26 9.40 11.49
CA VAL A 144 -7.88 9.83 11.23
C VAL A 144 -7.52 11.06 12.07
N ALA A 145 -8.46 12.00 12.23
CA ALA A 145 -8.25 13.16 13.10
C ALA A 145 -8.06 12.79 14.57
N LEU A 146 -8.53 11.64 15.04
CA LEU A 146 -8.35 11.14 16.40
C LEU A 146 -7.07 10.32 16.58
N VAL A 147 -6.44 9.83 15.53
CA VAL A 147 -5.21 9.03 15.58
C VAL A 147 -4.05 9.84 16.20
N SER A 148 -3.29 9.24 17.11
CA SER A 148 -2.23 9.89 17.88
C SER A 148 -0.86 9.96 17.19
N CYS A 149 -0.75 9.45 15.97
CA CYS A 149 0.45 9.46 15.14
C CYS A 149 0.11 9.90 13.70
N PRO A 150 1.10 10.23 12.86
CA PRO A 150 0.89 10.54 11.45
C PRO A 150 0.18 9.41 10.69
N VAL A 151 -0.70 9.80 9.77
CA VAL A 151 -1.41 8.89 8.85
C VAL A 151 -1.18 9.36 7.43
N VAL A 152 -0.92 8.43 6.51
CA VAL A 152 -0.87 8.64 5.07
C VAL A 152 -1.87 7.71 4.41
N LEU A 153 -2.79 8.27 3.62
CA LEU A 153 -3.73 7.48 2.80
C LEU A 153 -3.02 7.00 1.54
N ILE A 154 -3.32 5.78 1.10
CA ILE A 154 -2.67 5.15 -0.05
C ILE A 154 -3.70 4.63 -1.04
N ASP A 155 -3.38 4.70 -2.34
CA ASP A 155 -4.09 4.09 -3.47
C ASP A 155 -5.49 4.64 -3.69
N ARG A 156 -6.40 4.45 -2.75
CA ARG A 156 -7.78 4.93 -2.83
C ARG A 156 -7.84 6.38 -2.34
N LEU A 157 -7.57 7.30 -3.27
CA LEU A 157 -7.60 8.74 -2.99
C LEU A 157 -9.06 9.20 -2.83
N THR A 158 -9.59 9.10 -1.62
CA THR A 158 -10.86 9.75 -1.29
C THR A 158 -10.70 11.26 -1.35
N GLN A 159 -11.78 12.05 -1.50
CA GLN A 159 -11.73 13.52 -1.62
C GLN A 159 -10.61 14.16 -0.79
N CYS A 160 -9.40 14.20 -1.39
CA CYS A 160 -8.14 14.49 -0.73
C CYS A 160 -7.98 16.00 -0.44
N GLY A 161 -7.19 16.33 0.56
CA GLY A 161 -6.89 17.70 0.99
C GLY A 161 -7.02 17.88 2.49
N TRP A 162 -7.46 16.85 3.22
CA TRP A 162 -7.58 16.83 4.67
C TRP A 162 -6.54 15.91 5.35
N CYS A 163 -5.88 15.04 4.59
CA CYS A 163 -4.83 14.11 5.04
C CYS A 163 -3.78 13.98 3.94
N ASP A 164 -2.56 13.64 4.32
CA ASP A 164 -1.53 13.24 3.38
C ASP A 164 -1.97 12.01 2.60
N ALA A 165 -1.72 11.99 1.29
CA ALA A 165 -2.18 10.90 0.44
C ALA A 165 -1.24 10.66 -0.74
N VAL A 166 -1.07 9.40 -1.13
CA VAL A 166 -0.31 8.98 -2.31
C VAL A 166 -1.12 7.94 -3.09
N GLY A 167 -1.28 8.13 -4.38
CA GLY A 167 -1.95 7.17 -5.25
C GLY A 167 -1.60 7.39 -6.70
N PHE A 168 -2.29 6.70 -7.60
CA PHE A 168 -2.08 6.81 -9.03
C PHE A 168 -3.19 7.62 -9.71
N ASP A 169 -2.87 8.22 -10.87
CA ASP A 169 -3.86 8.78 -11.78
C ASP A 169 -4.63 7.64 -12.48
N ASN A 170 -5.67 7.15 -11.80
CA ASN A 170 -6.51 6.07 -12.30
C ASN A 170 -7.31 6.46 -13.55
N TYR A 171 -7.67 7.74 -13.67
CA TYR A 171 -8.33 8.26 -14.88
C TYR A 171 -7.40 8.15 -16.09
N LEU A 172 -6.15 8.61 -15.95
CA LEU A 172 -5.14 8.45 -17.00
C LEU A 172 -4.89 6.96 -17.30
N GLY A 173 -4.86 6.11 -16.27
CA GLY A 173 -4.70 4.66 -16.44
C GLY A 173 -5.78 4.04 -17.32
N GLY A 174 -7.05 4.39 -17.08
CA GLY A 174 -8.17 3.96 -17.93
C GLY A 174 -8.04 4.48 -19.37
N ARG A 175 -7.63 5.74 -19.54
CA ARG A 175 -7.38 6.31 -20.88
C ARG A 175 -6.26 5.61 -21.64
N LEU A 176 -5.18 5.23 -20.96
CA LEU A 176 -4.07 4.49 -21.58
C LEU A 176 -4.55 3.14 -22.10
N ALA A 177 -5.36 2.42 -21.31
CA ALA A 177 -5.95 1.15 -21.73
C ALA A 177 -6.84 1.30 -22.96
N ALA A 178 -7.77 2.26 -22.93
CA ALA A 178 -8.68 2.51 -24.06
C ALA A 178 -7.92 2.88 -25.34
N ARG A 179 -6.97 3.83 -25.25
CA ARG A 179 -6.18 4.28 -26.41
C ARG A 179 -5.42 3.13 -27.05
N TYR A 180 -4.77 2.27 -26.25
CA TYR A 180 -4.06 1.12 -26.77
C TYR A 180 -4.98 0.19 -27.59
N LEU A 181 -6.19 -0.07 -27.11
CA LEU A 181 -7.14 -0.92 -27.80
C LEU A 181 -7.70 -0.26 -29.07
N LEU A 182 -7.99 1.04 -29.04
CA LEU A 182 -8.44 1.82 -30.18
C LEU A 182 -7.36 1.91 -31.28
N GLU A 183 -6.11 2.15 -30.90
CA GLU A 183 -4.96 2.14 -31.80
C GLU A 183 -4.74 0.77 -32.46
N GLY A 184 -5.13 -0.32 -31.76
CA GLY A 184 -5.21 -1.68 -32.30
C GLY A 184 -6.38 -1.93 -33.26
N GLY A 185 -7.22 -0.92 -33.53
CA GLY A 185 -8.37 -1.00 -34.44
C GLY A 185 -9.64 -1.60 -33.80
N HIS A 186 -9.65 -1.78 -32.50
CA HIS A 186 -10.83 -2.29 -31.79
C HIS A 186 -11.83 -1.15 -31.54
N THR A 187 -13.06 -1.31 -31.97
CA THR A 187 -14.16 -0.34 -31.77
C THR A 187 -15.22 -0.88 -30.82
N ARG A 188 -15.41 -2.21 -30.76
CA ARG A 188 -16.33 -2.86 -29.83
C ARG A 188 -15.53 -3.46 -28.67
N ILE A 189 -15.43 -2.69 -27.58
CA ILE A 189 -14.51 -2.97 -26.47
C ILE A 189 -15.31 -3.17 -25.18
N GLY A 190 -15.04 -4.28 -24.47
CA GLY A 190 -15.60 -4.54 -23.14
C GLY A 190 -14.69 -4.01 -22.02
N ILE A 191 -15.27 -3.86 -20.82
CA ILE A 191 -14.54 -3.54 -19.62
C ILE A 191 -15.03 -4.40 -18.44
N VAL A 192 -14.08 -4.96 -17.66
CA VAL A 192 -14.36 -5.57 -16.36
C VAL A 192 -13.81 -4.63 -15.29
N THR A 193 -14.72 -3.94 -14.59
CA THR A 193 -14.37 -2.94 -13.57
C THR A 193 -14.18 -3.59 -12.20
N GLY A 194 -13.69 -2.84 -11.21
CA GLY A 194 -13.99 -3.11 -9.80
C GLY A 194 -15.34 -2.53 -9.41
N ASP A 195 -15.65 -2.57 -8.13
CA ASP A 195 -16.81 -1.89 -7.56
C ASP A 195 -16.69 -0.36 -7.79
N THR A 196 -17.59 0.19 -8.58
CA THR A 196 -17.55 1.60 -8.99
C THR A 196 -17.96 2.58 -7.88
N ALA A 197 -18.38 2.09 -6.72
CA ALA A 197 -18.49 2.91 -5.50
C ALA A 197 -17.10 3.27 -4.94
N GLU A 198 -16.06 2.52 -5.32
CA GLU A 198 -14.66 2.79 -4.97
C GLU A 198 -14.03 3.76 -5.98
N SER A 199 -13.29 4.76 -5.46
CA SER A 199 -12.78 5.88 -6.26
C SER A 199 -11.85 5.46 -7.41
N SER A 200 -10.97 4.49 -7.19
CA SER A 200 -10.00 4.04 -8.21
C SER A 200 -10.72 3.33 -9.37
N ALA A 201 -11.71 2.47 -9.07
CA ALA A 201 -12.51 1.78 -10.07
C ALA A 201 -13.34 2.75 -10.92
N ALA A 202 -13.99 3.72 -10.24
CA ALA A 202 -14.77 4.76 -10.90
C ALA A 202 -13.93 5.58 -11.87
N GLU A 203 -12.73 6.02 -11.44
CA GLU A 203 -11.83 6.81 -12.27
C GLU A 203 -11.24 6.01 -13.44
N ARG A 204 -10.86 4.73 -13.25
CA ARG A 204 -10.42 3.86 -14.35
C ARG A 204 -11.52 3.71 -15.40
N ARG A 205 -12.74 3.43 -14.95
CA ARG A 205 -13.90 3.31 -15.85
C ARG A 205 -14.17 4.63 -16.58
N ARG A 206 -14.20 5.76 -15.87
CA ARG A 206 -14.45 7.08 -16.45
C ARG A 206 -13.41 7.41 -17.51
N GLY A 207 -12.11 7.26 -17.20
CA GLY A 207 -11.03 7.53 -18.13
C GLY A 207 -11.09 6.64 -19.39
N PHE A 208 -11.49 5.38 -19.23
CA PHE A 208 -11.70 4.45 -20.32
C PHE A 208 -12.85 4.88 -21.23
N VAL A 209 -14.02 5.14 -20.67
CA VAL A 209 -15.22 5.54 -21.42
C VAL A 209 -14.99 6.87 -22.13
N ASP A 210 -14.46 7.89 -21.45
CA ASP A 210 -14.17 9.19 -22.04
C ASP A 210 -13.20 9.09 -23.23
N ALA A 211 -12.21 8.18 -23.15
CA ALA A 211 -11.27 8.00 -24.26
C ALA A 211 -11.91 7.31 -25.48
N VAL A 212 -12.82 6.34 -25.27
CA VAL A 212 -13.60 5.70 -26.33
C VAL A 212 -14.50 6.73 -27.02
N GLU A 213 -15.23 7.53 -26.27
CA GLU A 213 -16.13 8.56 -26.78
C GLU A 213 -15.37 9.70 -27.50
N GLN A 214 -14.22 10.12 -26.99
CA GLN A 214 -13.35 11.13 -27.62
C GLN A 214 -12.77 10.64 -28.97
N ALA A 215 -12.64 9.35 -29.17
CA ALA A 215 -12.24 8.76 -30.43
C ALA A 215 -13.40 8.70 -31.46
N GLY A 216 -14.60 9.12 -31.08
CA GLY A 216 -15.79 9.09 -31.92
C GLY A 216 -16.53 7.74 -31.91
N GLU A 217 -16.13 6.83 -31.03
CA GLU A 217 -16.77 5.53 -30.87
C GLU A 217 -17.86 5.61 -29.78
N CYS A 218 -18.84 4.71 -29.85
CA CYS A 218 -19.92 4.64 -28.85
C CYS A 218 -19.62 3.52 -27.87
N PHE A 219 -19.48 3.86 -26.59
CA PHE A 219 -19.27 2.84 -25.55
C PHE A 219 -20.60 2.11 -25.28
N ASP A 220 -20.60 0.77 -25.50
CA ASP A 220 -21.74 -0.09 -25.20
C ASP A 220 -21.73 -0.49 -23.72
N SER A 221 -22.62 0.12 -22.92
CA SER A 221 -22.71 -0.17 -21.49
C SER A 221 -23.07 -1.62 -21.15
N SER A 222 -23.63 -2.39 -22.09
CA SER A 222 -23.88 -3.82 -21.90
C SER A 222 -22.58 -4.65 -21.85
N LEU A 223 -21.47 -4.09 -22.34
CA LEU A 223 -20.13 -4.67 -22.25
C LEU A 223 -19.32 -4.21 -21.04
N CYS A 224 -19.97 -3.49 -20.10
CA CYS A 224 -19.40 -3.11 -18.83
C CYS A 224 -19.87 -4.08 -17.74
N VAL A 225 -18.95 -4.87 -17.20
CA VAL A 225 -19.26 -5.83 -16.14
C VAL A 225 -18.51 -5.44 -14.88
N GLU A 226 -19.23 -5.34 -13.76
CA GLU A 226 -18.63 -5.08 -12.47
C GLU A 226 -18.04 -6.35 -11.87
N GLY A 227 -16.82 -6.28 -11.38
CA GLY A 227 -16.08 -7.34 -10.70
C GLY A 227 -15.64 -6.90 -9.30
N ASP A 228 -14.84 -7.75 -8.67
CA ASP A 228 -14.36 -7.59 -7.30
C ASP A 228 -12.82 -7.66 -7.17
N TYR A 229 -12.12 -7.47 -8.28
CA TYR A 229 -10.66 -7.61 -8.42
C TYR A 229 -10.13 -9.04 -8.21
N ARG A 230 -11.01 -10.05 -8.09
CA ARG A 230 -10.65 -11.46 -7.94
C ARG A 230 -10.76 -12.21 -9.26
N PHE A 231 -10.05 -13.32 -9.36
CA PHE A 231 -10.03 -14.19 -10.53
C PHE A 231 -11.44 -14.60 -11.00
N GLY A 232 -12.32 -14.96 -10.04
CA GLY A 232 -13.67 -15.44 -10.34
C GLY A 232 -14.54 -14.42 -11.06
N SER A 233 -14.47 -13.14 -10.68
CA SER A 233 -15.28 -12.12 -11.35
C SER A 233 -14.83 -11.87 -12.79
N GLY A 234 -13.52 -11.90 -13.06
CA GLY A 234 -13.02 -11.85 -14.44
C GLY A 234 -13.45 -13.06 -15.27
N TYR A 235 -13.40 -14.25 -14.66
CA TYR A 235 -13.85 -15.50 -15.30
C TYR A 235 -15.34 -15.45 -15.70
N HIS A 236 -16.21 -15.02 -14.77
CA HIS A 236 -17.66 -14.95 -15.03
C HIS A 236 -18.05 -13.81 -15.97
N ALA A 237 -17.32 -12.68 -15.96
CA ALA A 237 -17.57 -11.56 -16.87
C ALA A 237 -17.31 -11.93 -18.36
N ALA A 238 -16.46 -12.92 -18.61
CA ALA A 238 -16.03 -13.26 -19.95
C ALA A 238 -17.18 -13.68 -20.87
N ASP A 239 -18.13 -14.48 -20.37
CA ASP A 239 -19.25 -14.94 -21.20
C ASP A 239 -20.09 -13.78 -21.74
N GLN A 240 -20.46 -12.84 -20.88
CA GLN A 240 -21.26 -11.68 -21.27
C GLN A 240 -20.53 -10.80 -22.32
N ILE A 241 -19.25 -10.55 -22.13
CA ILE A 241 -18.45 -9.68 -23.00
C ILE A 241 -18.19 -10.37 -24.36
N ILE A 242 -17.87 -11.67 -24.35
CA ILE A 242 -17.65 -12.46 -25.57
C ILE A 242 -18.94 -12.59 -26.37
N ASP A 243 -20.05 -12.98 -25.73
CA ASP A 243 -21.36 -13.16 -26.38
C ASP A 243 -21.92 -11.80 -26.87
N GLY A 244 -21.54 -10.71 -26.23
CA GLY A 244 -21.80 -9.35 -26.68
C GLY A 244 -21.01 -8.93 -27.92
N GLY A 245 -20.11 -9.78 -28.44
CA GLY A 245 -19.34 -9.53 -29.65
C GLY A 245 -18.21 -8.51 -29.50
N ALA A 246 -17.69 -8.32 -28.29
CA ALA A 246 -16.51 -7.51 -28.09
C ALA A 246 -15.28 -8.14 -28.77
N THR A 247 -14.44 -7.31 -29.38
CA THR A 247 -13.16 -7.74 -29.98
C THR A 247 -11.96 -7.52 -29.10
N ALA A 248 -12.17 -6.75 -28.02
CA ALA A 248 -11.16 -6.49 -27.02
C ALA A 248 -11.81 -6.26 -25.64
N VAL A 249 -11.03 -6.45 -24.57
CA VAL A 249 -11.46 -6.20 -23.21
C VAL A 249 -10.36 -5.55 -22.39
N PHE A 250 -10.74 -4.57 -21.57
CA PHE A 250 -9.94 -4.03 -20.50
C PHE A 250 -10.41 -4.60 -19.17
N CYS A 251 -9.54 -5.32 -18.47
CA CYS A 251 -9.77 -5.76 -17.10
C CYS A 251 -9.05 -4.82 -16.14
N CYS A 252 -9.78 -4.25 -15.17
CA CYS A 252 -9.24 -3.24 -14.25
C CYS A 252 -8.23 -3.78 -13.23
N ASN A 253 -7.86 -5.07 -13.30
CA ASN A 253 -6.62 -5.60 -12.74
C ASN A 253 -6.18 -6.87 -13.49
N ASP A 254 -4.93 -7.27 -13.26
CA ASP A 254 -4.32 -8.42 -13.90
C ASP A 254 -4.95 -9.76 -13.46
N VAL A 255 -5.46 -9.84 -12.22
CA VAL A 255 -6.05 -11.07 -11.67
C VAL A 255 -7.39 -11.37 -12.35
N MET A 256 -8.23 -10.36 -12.56
CA MET A 256 -9.46 -10.50 -13.36
C MET A 256 -9.12 -10.85 -14.82
N ALA A 257 -8.07 -10.25 -15.38
CA ALA A 257 -7.63 -10.59 -16.75
C ALA A 257 -7.19 -12.06 -16.87
N LEU A 258 -6.57 -12.64 -15.85
CA LEU A 258 -6.30 -14.09 -15.80
C LEU A 258 -7.57 -14.92 -15.83
N GLY A 259 -8.57 -14.54 -15.01
CA GLY A 259 -9.86 -15.23 -14.98
C GLY A 259 -10.58 -15.16 -16.33
N PHE A 260 -10.61 -13.98 -16.92
CA PHE A 260 -11.19 -13.75 -18.23
C PHE A 260 -10.53 -14.62 -19.30
N ARG A 261 -9.21 -14.64 -19.33
CA ARG A 261 -8.44 -15.48 -20.26
C ARG A 261 -8.70 -16.97 -20.06
N GLN A 262 -8.79 -17.44 -18.81
CA GLN A 262 -9.11 -18.85 -18.54
C GLN A 262 -10.44 -19.24 -19.21
N ARG A 263 -11.45 -18.39 -19.06
CA ARG A 263 -12.75 -18.63 -19.68
C ARG A 263 -12.70 -18.57 -21.20
N MET A 264 -11.93 -17.64 -21.78
CA MET A 264 -11.68 -17.61 -23.23
C MET A 264 -11.10 -18.94 -23.72
N ALA A 265 -10.07 -19.46 -23.04
CA ALA A 265 -9.43 -20.71 -23.43
C ALA A 265 -10.40 -21.91 -23.37
N GLU A 266 -11.27 -21.97 -22.35
CA GLU A 266 -12.32 -23.01 -22.25
C GLU A 266 -13.35 -22.91 -23.39
N ARG A 267 -13.56 -21.72 -23.92
CA ARG A 267 -14.41 -21.47 -25.10
C ARG A 267 -13.66 -21.67 -26.43
N GLY A 268 -12.39 -22.09 -26.39
CA GLY A 268 -11.56 -22.31 -27.58
C GLY A 268 -11.06 -21.03 -28.26
N LEU A 269 -11.13 -19.88 -27.55
CA LEU A 269 -10.68 -18.59 -28.03
C LEU A 269 -9.23 -18.30 -27.58
N ARG A 270 -8.46 -17.64 -28.44
CA ARG A 270 -7.06 -17.30 -28.21
C ARG A 270 -6.90 -15.81 -27.95
N VAL A 271 -6.12 -15.47 -26.93
CA VAL A 271 -5.77 -14.08 -26.66
C VAL A 271 -4.90 -13.54 -27.80
N THR A 272 -5.15 -12.30 -28.18
CA THR A 272 -4.56 -11.55 -29.30
C THR A 272 -5.03 -11.95 -30.69
N GLU A 273 -5.40 -13.21 -30.95
CA GLU A 273 -5.87 -13.66 -32.25
C GLU A 273 -7.39 -13.48 -32.40
N ASP A 274 -8.15 -13.94 -31.40
CA ASP A 274 -9.60 -13.89 -31.40
C ASP A 274 -10.15 -12.71 -30.58
N MET A 275 -9.45 -12.31 -29.50
CA MET A 275 -9.79 -11.15 -28.68
C MET A 275 -8.55 -10.59 -27.97
N GLN A 276 -8.37 -9.28 -28.00
CA GLN A 276 -7.33 -8.58 -27.24
C GLN A 276 -7.72 -8.43 -25.79
N VAL A 277 -6.83 -8.82 -24.86
CA VAL A 277 -7.01 -8.63 -23.42
C VAL A 277 -5.91 -7.75 -22.86
N ILE A 278 -6.30 -6.70 -22.16
CA ILE A 278 -5.37 -5.82 -21.42
C ILE A 278 -5.71 -5.85 -19.94
N GLY A 279 -4.69 -5.91 -19.09
CA GLY A 279 -4.80 -5.89 -17.62
C GLY A 279 -4.45 -4.53 -17.03
N TYR A 280 -4.30 -4.54 -15.70
CA TYR A 280 -3.91 -3.40 -14.90
C TYR A 280 -3.11 -3.89 -13.70
N ASP A 281 -2.13 -3.12 -13.21
CA ASP A 281 -1.18 -3.31 -12.12
C ASP A 281 0.22 -3.78 -12.56
N ASN A 282 0.37 -4.57 -13.62
CA ASN A 282 1.62 -5.25 -14.02
C ASN A 282 2.20 -6.13 -12.90
N ILE A 283 1.33 -6.80 -12.16
CA ILE A 283 1.71 -7.49 -10.93
C ILE A 283 2.11 -8.95 -11.14
N LEU A 284 1.58 -9.62 -12.18
CA LEU A 284 1.78 -11.05 -12.39
C LEU A 284 3.25 -11.44 -12.61
N LYS A 285 4.01 -10.58 -13.28
CA LYS A 285 5.43 -10.76 -13.50
C LYS A 285 6.21 -10.91 -12.18
N ARG A 286 5.82 -10.16 -11.15
CA ARG A 286 6.47 -10.17 -9.84
C ARG A 286 6.29 -11.52 -9.12
N PHE A 287 5.18 -12.19 -9.37
CA PHE A 287 4.87 -13.50 -8.77
C PHE A 287 5.29 -14.68 -9.65
N GLY A 288 6.03 -14.43 -10.75
CA GLY A 288 6.51 -15.51 -11.64
C GLY A 288 5.37 -16.21 -12.39
N LEU A 289 4.21 -15.59 -12.46
CA LEU A 289 3.06 -16.11 -13.19
C LEU A 289 3.23 -15.90 -14.70
N GLY A 290 4.29 -16.35 -15.24
CA GLY A 290 4.88 -16.48 -16.59
C GLY A 290 4.11 -15.99 -17.83
N TRP A 291 3.04 -15.26 -17.65
CA TRP A 291 2.19 -14.76 -18.73
C TRP A 291 2.59 -13.34 -19.12
N ARG A 292 2.81 -13.15 -20.42
CA ARG A 292 3.06 -11.83 -21.00
C ARG A 292 1.73 -11.25 -21.44
N MET A 293 1.28 -10.21 -20.78
CA MET A 293 0.07 -9.47 -21.10
C MET A 293 0.40 -7.98 -21.18
N THR A 294 -0.18 -7.29 -22.16
CA THR A 294 -0.22 -5.83 -22.10
C THR A 294 -1.04 -5.39 -20.90
N THR A 295 -0.52 -4.47 -20.13
CA THR A 295 -1.13 -4.03 -18.88
C THR A 295 -0.79 -2.56 -18.60
N VAL A 296 -1.59 -1.89 -17.81
CA VAL A 296 -1.25 -0.57 -17.26
C VAL A 296 -0.56 -0.76 -15.92
N GLU A 297 0.69 -0.38 -15.83
CA GLU A 297 1.50 -0.53 -14.61
C GLU A 297 1.19 0.55 -13.59
N GLN A 298 0.94 0.12 -12.37
CA GLN A 298 1.07 0.90 -11.14
C GLN A 298 2.31 0.40 -10.39
N SER A 299 3.40 1.14 -10.46
CA SER A 299 4.67 0.74 -9.83
C SER A 299 4.52 0.70 -8.31
N VAL A 300 4.38 -0.51 -7.74
CA VAL A 300 4.32 -0.70 -6.27
C VAL A 300 5.59 -0.24 -5.57
N THR A 301 6.72 -0.22 -6.27
CA THR A 301 8.00 0.27 -5.74
C THR A 301 7.97 1.79 -5.58
N ASP A 302 7.51 2.51 -6.62
CA ASP A 302 7.41 3.97 -6.57
C ASP A 302 6.36 4.41 -5.53
N LEU A 303 5.22 3.68 -5.47
CA LEU A 303 4.19 3.92 -4.48
C LEU A 303 4.71 3.73 -3.05
N ALA A 304 5.44 2.64 -2.79
CA ALA A 304 6.03 2.37 -1.48
C ALA A 304 7.03 3.44 -1.07
N ALA A 305 7.93 3.84 -1.98
CA ALA A 305 8.92 4.88 -1.73
C ALA A 305 8.27 6.24 -1.42
N ALA A 306 7.26 6.65 -2.19
CA ALA A 306 6.52 7.89 -1.97
C ALA A 306 5.77 7.89 -0.64
N CYS A 307 5.02 6.80 -0.35
CA CYS A 307 4.28 6.66 0.91
C CYS A 307 5.19 6.67 2.13
N TRP A 308 6.28 5.91 2.08
CA TRP A 308 7.24 5.86 3.18
C TRP A 308 7.94 7.21 3.35
N GLY A 309 8.38 7.85 2.28
CA GLY A 309 9.00 9.18 2.32
C GLY A 309 8.10 10.19 3.01
N MET A 310 6.84 10.29 2.58
CA MET A 310 5.84 11.18 3.15
C MET A 310 5.56 10.88 4.63
N LEU A 311 5.34 9.62 5.00
CA LEU A 311 5.11 9.22 6.39
C LEU A 311 6.34 9.52 7.27
N ARG A 312 7.53 9.25 6.76
CA ARG A 312 8.78 9.46 7.48
C ARG A 312 9.01 10.92 7.82
N GLU A 313 8.75 11.84 6.90
CA GLU A 313 8.81 13.28 7.16
C GLU A 313 7.86 13.70 8.27
N ARG A 314 6.64 13.18 8.29
CA ARG A 314 5.64 13.47 9.33
C ARG A 314 6.01 12.88 10.68
N ILE A 315 6.60 11.69 10.71
CA ILE A 315 7.16 11.09 11.93
C ILE A 315 8.26 11.98 12.49
N ASP A 316 9.17 12.50 11.66
CA ASP A 316 10.24 13.40 12.12
C ASP A 316 9.71 14.72 12.68
N VAL A 317 8.65 15.27 12.08
CA VAL A 317 7.94 16.44 12.63
C VAL A 317 7.34 16.12 13.99
N ALA A 318 6.66 14.98 14.13
CA ALA A 318 6.05 14.55 15.38
C ALA A 318 7.08 14.38 16.51
N ILE A 319 8.26 13.81 16.20
CA ILE A 319 9.35 13.61 17.15
C ILE A 319 9.92 14.95 17.62
N ARG A 320 10.21 15.87 16.71
CA ARG A 320 10.73 17.21 17.03
C ARG A 320 9.78 17.98 17.93
N THR A 321 8.48 17.92 17.66
CA THR A 321 7.46 18.59 18.46
C THR A 321 7.33 17.99 19.86
N LYS A 322 7.38 16.67 19.99
CA LYS A 322 7.38 15.98 21.32
C LYS A 322 8.62 16.27 22.15
N SER A 323 9.72 16.70 21.53
CA SER A 323 11.00 17.02 22.19
C SER A 323 11.15 18.50 22.52
N GLY A 324 10.38 19.38 21.94
CA GLY A 324 10.44 20.83 22.09
C GLY A 324 9.32 21.40 22.98
N VAL A 325 9.52 22.62 23.45
CA VAL A 325 8.71 23.37 24.44
C VAL A 325 7.27 23.67 23.97
N ASP A 326 6.91 23.34 22.75
CA ASP A 326 5.59 23.66 22.16
C ASP A 326 4.59 22.50 22.26
N SER A 327 4.23 22.15 23.50
CA SER A 327 3.19 21.14 23.78
C SER A 327 1.75 21.61 23.45
N ARG A 328 1.57 22.80 22.89
CA ARG A 328 0.27 23.41 22.56
C ARG A 328 -0.15 23.29 21.12
N ALA A 329 0.73 22.94 20.19
CA ALA A 329 0.34 22.70 18.80
C ALA A 329 -0.30 21.33 18.68
N ALA A 330 -1.62 21.30 18.58
CA ALA A 330 -2.37 20.08 18.32
C ALA A 330 -1.92 19.50 16.97
N ARG A 331 -1.18 18.39 17.00
CA ARG A 331 -0.87 17.52 15.84
C ARG A 331 -0.31 18.25 14.63
N PRO A 332 0.94 18.76 14.67
CA PRO A 332 1.53 19.52 13.57
C PRO A 332 1.67 18.72 12.27
N TRP A 333 1.61 17.38 12.34
CA TRP A 333 1.60 16.51 11.17
C TRP A 333 0.29 16.53 10.39
N LEU A 334 -0.81 17.09 10.92
CA LEU A 334 -2.07 17.31 10.19
C LEU A 334 -2.12 18.66 9.49
N SER A 335 -1.13 19.53 9.69
CA SER A 335 -1.08 20.81 9.03
C SER A 335 -0.48 20.68 7.63
N ASN A 336 -1.07 21.34 6.64
CA ASN A 336 -0.61 21.34 5.26
C ASN A 336 -0.57 19.92 4.64
N PRO A 337 -1.70 19.22 4.50
CA PRO A 337 -1.73 17.91 3.86
C PRO A 337 -1.17 17.97 2.44
N GLN A 338 -0.43 16.95 2.06
CA GLN A 338 0.16 16.80 0.73
C GLN A 338 -0.52 15.64 0.00
N VAL A 339 -0.78 15.83 -1.29
CA VAL A 339 -1.31 14.78 -2.15
C VAL A 339 -0.33 14.57 -3.29
N GLU A 340 0.21 13.37 -3.40
CA GLU A 340 1.08 12.96 -4.49
C GLU A 340 0.35 11.98 -5.40
N VAL A 341 0.27 12.33 -6.69
CA VAL A 341 -0.38 11.51 -7.71
C VAL A 341 0.67 11.00 -8.68
N LEU A 342 0.92 9.70 -8.62
CA LEU A 342 1.86 9.01 -9.49
C LEU A 342 1.24 8.72 -10.86
N THR A 343 2.09 8.70 -11.89
CA THR A 343 1.67 8.48 -13.28
C THR A 343 1.75 6.99 -13.62
N PRO A 344 0.63 6.33 -13.99
CA PRO A 344 0.64 4.96 -14.49
C PRO A 344 1.27 4.90 -15.89
N LYS A 345 1.75 3.72 -16.30
CA LYS A 345 2.41 3.51 -17.59
C LYS A 345 1.85 2.30 -18.31
N LEU A 346 1.63 2.41 -19.62
CA LEU A 346 1.31 1.24 -20.44
C LEU A 346 2.58 0.40 -20.63
N VAL A 347 2.49 -0.88 -20.31
CA VAL A 347 3.54 -1.88 -20.52
C VAL A 347 3.02 -2.90 -21.54
N GLN A 348 3.57 -2.88 -22.73
CA GLN A 348 3.18 -3.81 -23.79
C GLN A 348 3.85 -5.18 -23.58
N ALA A 349 3.11 -6.24 -23.88
CA ALA A 349 3.69 -7.56 -24.00
C ALA A 349 4.76 -7.53 -25.09
N ALA A 350 5.98 -8.00 -24.78
CA ALA A 350 6.98 -8.15 -25.83
C ALA A 350 6.46 -9.15 -26.89
N CYS A 351 6.48 -8.76 -28.16
CA CYS A 351 6.23 -9.69 -29.25
C CYS A 351 7.17 -10.89 -29.13
N ALA A 352 6.62 -12.10 -29.18
CA ALA A 352 7.38 -13.35 -29.17
C ALA A 352 8.14 -13.56 -30.48
#